data_a05912824ce7ad39b79fc883c8097ae1
#
_entry.id   a05912824ce7ad39b79fc883c8097ae1
#
_cell.length_a   1.000
_cell.length_b   1.000
_cell.length_c   1.000
_cell.angle_alpha   90.00
_cell.angle_beta   90.00
_cell.angle_gamma   90.00
#
_symmetry.space_group_name_H-M   'P 1'
#
loop_
_entity.id
_entity.type
_entity.pdbx_description
1 polymer ?
#
loop_
_entity_poly.entity_id
_entity_poly.type
_entity_poly.pdbx_seq_one_letter_code
_entity_poly.pdbx_strand_id
1 'polypeptide(L)'
;MKHLLISLSALLLFTACSSKKYYEPEDVSSNIELNKESMSSSIKSMNKIGATLEDNRIITKNGISEFELPEGFDFINLTDDGKIIATNYVDKLLIGNQEKKVKDVVVAATIKNGKLAVVYSNNTIELIDMNNDKTLFKEYLPISLANDTRIANPYFMGNLILFPTLNGKVIIVSAVNNESVKNIAVDPDNEFNNIISLNVIDSSQTLIVATPNKIVSISPKEVLSKEYDLRDIIVNKDNVYIATIDGQLIKLTANLEEVAKKKYKYAKIHALAFTDSLYAVESQGFLINVSNDFKQDAVYDFSFDNEERMIAIGNRIYYNSKYITLP
;
A
#
# COMPACT_ATOMS: atom_id res chain seq x y z
N MET A 1 16.29 39.92 44.54
CA MET A 1 16.79 39.64 43.18
C MET A 1 16.91 38.14 42.88
N LYS A 2 17.46 37.26 43.72
CA LYS A 2 17.57 35.80 43.46
C LYS A 2 16.20 35.11 43.18
N HIS A 3 15.15 35.44 43.92
CA HIS A 3 13.82 34.86 43.76
C HIS A 3 13.11 35.36 42.47
N LEU A 4 13.40 36.57 42.01
CA LEU A 4 12.87 37.14 40.77
C LEU A 4 13.47 36.45 39.53
N LEU A 5 14.77 36.09 39.59
CA LEU A 5 15.47 35.36 38.52
C LEU A 5 14.95 33.90 38.42
N ILE A 6 14.67 33.24 39.55
CA ILE A 6 14.12 31.89 39.56
C ILE A 6 12.71 31.86 38.99
N SER A 7 11.86 32.85 39.32
CA SER A 7 10.50 32.97 38.76
C SER A 7 10.53 33.23 37.24
N LEU A 8 11.45 34.04 36.76
CA LEU A 8 11.60 34.33 35.33
C LEU A 8 12.11 33.12 34.55
N SER A 9 13.04 32.34 35.13
CA SER A 9 13.52 31.08 34.55
C SER A 9 12.41 29.99 34.49
N ALA A 10 11.54 29.91 35.49
CA ALA A 10 10.41 29.00 35.49
C ALA A 10 9.36 29.36 34.43
N LEU A 11 9.08 30.65 34.19
CA LEU A 11 8.17 31.08 33.14
C LEU A 11 8.69 30.74 31.72
N LEU A 12 10.00 30.77 31.49
CA LEU A 12 10.59 30.43 30.20
C LEU A 12 10.55 28.93 29.88
N LEU A 13 10.46 28.06 30.91
CA LEU A 13 10.33 26.62 30.71
C LEU A 13 8.92 26.18 30.27
N PHE A 14 7.89 26.97 30.52
CA PHE A 14 6.52 26.67 30.09
C PHE A 14 6.21 27.09 28.64
N THR A 15 7.06 27.88 28.00
CA THR A 15 6.88 28.25 26.59
C THR A 15 7.54 27.28 25.61
N ALA A 16 8.20 26.22 26.09
CA ALA A 16 8.87 25.22 25.26
C ALA A 16 7.98 24.00 24.89
N CYS A 17 6.68 24.04 25.16
CA CYS A 17 5.75 23.12 24.54
C CYS A 17 5.65 23.47 23.06
N SER A 18 6.39 22.77 22.21
CA SER A 18 6.13 22.82 20.77
C SER A 18 4.70 22.32 20.57
N SER A 19 3.76 23.23 20.30
CA SER A 19 2.40 22.84 19.92
C SER A 19 2.50 21.95 18.69
N LYS A 20 2.00 20.70 18.79
CA LYS A 20 1.84 19.84 17.62
C LYS A 20 1.08 20.65 16.58
N LYS A 21 1.69 20.80 15.41
CA LYS A 21 1.02 21.47 14.29
C LYS A 21 0.19 20.45 13.56
N TYR A 22 -1.09 20.75 13.38
CA TYR A 22 -2.05 19.96 12.65
C TYR A 22 -2.40 20.64 11.32
N TYR A 23 -2.97 19.88 10.41
CA TYR A 23 -3.54 20.44 9.21
C TYR A 23 -4.82 21.19 9.56
N GLU A 24 -4.90 22.45 9.14
CA GLU A 24 -6.06 23.30 9.23
C GLU A 24 -6.34 23.85 7.82
N PRO A 25 -7.42 23.44 7.15
CA PRO A 25 -7.75 23.96 5.83
C PRO A 25 -8.14 25.46 5.92
N GLU A 26 -7.73 26.22 4.91
CA GLU A 26 -8.11 27.64 4.81
C GLU A 26 -9.64 27.79 4.54
N ASP A 27 -10.20 26.85 3.81
CA ASP A 27 -11.64 26.79 3.52
C ASP A 27 -12.09 25.32 3.52
N VAL A 28 -13.31 25.10 4.06
CA VAL A 28 -14.00 23.82 4.03
C VAL A 28 -15.21 23.97 3.14
N SER A 29 -15.21 23.25 2.04
CA SER A 29 -16.31 23.28 1.07
C SER A 29 -17.60 22.75 1.67
N SER A 30 -18.72 23.25 1.20
CA SER A 30 -20.05 22.70 1.53
C SER A 30 -20.09 21.21 1.14
N ASN A 31 -20.91 20.46 1.85
CA ASN A 31 -20.98 18.99 1.79
C ASN A 31 -20.84 18.39 0.39
N ILE A 32 -19.96 17.41 0.28
CA ILE A 32 -19.97 16.46 -0.81
C ILE A 32 -21.03 15.40 -0.52
N GLU A 33 -21.90 15.10 -1.49
CA GLU A 33 -22.85 14.00 -1.38
C GLU A 33 -22.10 12.66 -1.50
N LEU A 34 -21.76 12.07 -0.36
CA LEU A 34 -21.13 10.75 -0.28
C LEU A 34 -22.17 9.74 0.17
N ASN A 35 -22.35 8.70 -0.61
CA ASN A 35 -23.20 7.59 -0.23
C ASN A 35 -22.47 6.77 0.85
N LYS A 36 -23.01 6.83 2.09
CA LYS A 36 -22.45 6.12 3.25
C LYS A 36 -23.22 4.83 3.47
N GLU A 37 -22.52 3.72 3.46
CA GLU A 37 -23.09 2.40 3.71
C GLU A 37 -22.41 1.75 4.92
N SER A 38 -23.13 0.87 5.62
CA SER A 38 -22.61 0.15 6.78
C SER A 38 -21.96 -1.16 6.35
N MET A 39 -20.86 -1.52 7.02
CA MET A 39 -20.28 -2.86 6.98
C MET A 39 -20.81 -3.67 8.17
N SER A 40 -20.69 -4.98 8.08
CA SER A 40 -21.08 -5.88 9.18
C SER A 40 -20.19 -5.77 10.41
N SER A 41 -18.91 -5.45 10.19
CA SER A 41 -17.90 -5.34 11.24
C SER A 41 -16.77 -4.41 10.82
N SER A 42 -15.87 -4.09 11.74
CA SER A 42 -14.68 -3.28 11.48
C SER A 42 -13.57 -4.09 10.79
N ILE A 43 -12.52 -3.39 10.35
CA ILE A 43 -11.36 -3.99 9.69
C ILE A 43 -10.43 -4.61 10.74
N LYS A 44 -10.26 -5.94 10.70
CA LYS A 44 -9.35 -6.72 11.52
C LYS A 44 -7.90 -6.60 11.07
N SER A 45 -7.66 -6.81 9.77
CA SER A 45 -6.34 -6.70 9.14
C SER A 45 -6.46 -6.16 7.72
N MET A 46 -5.39 -5.57 7.20
CA MET A 46 -5.38 -5.03 5.84
C MET A 46 -4.00 -5.04 5.23
N ASN A 47 -3.97 -5.05 3.89
CA ASN A 47 -2.81 -4.76 3.07
C ASN A 47 -3.19 -3.72 1.99
N LYS A 48 -2.34 -3.46 1.01
CA LYS A 48 -2.59 -2.42 -0.01
C LYS A 48 -3.79 -2.70 -0.93
N ILE A 49 -4.22 -3.95 -1.07
CA ILE A 49 -5.21 -4.39 -2.07
C ILE A 49 -6.47 -5.01 -1.48
N GLY A 50 -6.56 -5.13 -0.17
CA GLY A 50 -7.73 -5.69 0.50
C GLY A 50 -7.60 -5.72 2.02
N ALA A 51 -8.66 -6.20 2.66
CA ALA A 51 -8.73 -6.31 4.11
C ALA A 51 -9.53 -7.54 4.54
N THR A 52 -9.31 -7.99 5.77
CA THR A 52 -10.14 -8.94 6.49
C THR A 52 -10.94 -8.18 7.54
N LEU A 53 -12.22 -8.44 7.64
CA LEU A 53 -13.11 -7.90 8.66
C LEU A 53 -13.11 -8.77 9.93
N GLU A 54 -13.56 -8.24 11.06
CA GLU A 54 -13.67 -8.99 12.32
C GLU A 54 -14.61 -10.21 12.24
N ASP A 55 -15.55 -10.20 11.31
CA ASP A 55 -16.43 -11.33 11.00
C ASP A 55 -15.85 -12.26 9.92
N ASN A 56 -14.57 -12.16 9.60
CA ASN A 56 -13.81 -12.92 8.60
C ASN A 56 -14.23 -12.71 7.13
N ARG A 57 -15.16 -11.82 6.83
CA ARG A 57 -15.41 -11.38 5.46
C ARG A 57 -14.24 -10.57 4.95
N ILE A 58 -14.10 -10.42 3.66
CA ILE A 58 -12.99 -9.74 3.04
C ILE A 58 -13.44 -8.54 2.20
N ILE A 59 -12.63 -7.51 2.19
CA ILE A 59 -12.76 -6.37 1.28
C ILE A 59 -11.75 -6.56 0.15
N THR A 60 -12.20 -6.45 -1.09
CA THR A 60 -11.38 -6.54 -2.30
C THR A 60 -11.77 -5.44 -3.28
N LYS A 61 -11.12 -5.40 -4.45
CA LYS A 61 -11.52 -4.52 -5.56
C LYS A 61 -12.98 -4.72 -6.03
N ASN A 62 -13.58 -5.87 -5.72
CA ASN A 62 -14.96 -6.19 -6.05
C ASN A 62 -15.96 -5.77 -4.95
N GLY A 63 -15.47 -5.18 -3.85
CA GLY A 63 -16.27 -4.81 -2.68
C GLY A 63 -16.12 -5.82 -1.53
N ILE A 64 -17.12 -5.85 -0.65
CA ILE A 64 -17.19 -6.78 0.50
C ILE A 64 -17.69 -8.13 -0.03
N SER A 65 -16.98 -9.18 0.32
CA SER A 65 -17.29 -10.56 -0.09
C SER A 65 -18.39 -11.16 0.79
N GLU A 66 -19.24 -12.00 0.21
CA GLU A 66 -20.10 -12.93 0.96
C GLU A 66 -19.30 -14.13 1.49
N PHE A 67 -18.11 -14.37 0.98
CA PHE A 67 -17.24 -15.44 1.44
C PHE A 67 -16.55 -15.03 2.74
N GLU A 68 -16.57 -15.92 3.73
CA GLU A 68 -15.88 -15.78 5.00
C GLU A 68 -14.62 -16.65 5.01
N LEU A 69 -13.51 -16.08 5.44
CA LEU A 69 -12.28 -16.84 5.68
C LEU A 69 -12.45 -17.75 6.88
N PRO A 70 -11.81 -18.92 6.92
CA PRO A 70 -11.69 -19.69 8.14
C PRO A 70 -11.06 -18.87 9.27
N GLU A 71 -11.44 -19.17 10.50
CA GLU A 71 -10.88 -18.48 11.67
C GLU A 71 -9.36 -18.54 11.69
N GLY A 72 -8.73 -17.43 12.02
CA GLY A 72 -7.27 -17.30 12.08
C GLY A 72 -6.60 -17.03 10.73
N PHE A 73 -7.35 -16.92 9.63
CA PHE A 73 -6.81 -16.51 8.34
C PHE A 73 -7.03 -15.03 8.09
N ASP A 74 -6.07 -14.41 7.40
CA ASP A 74 -6.14 -13.04 6.92
C ASP A 74 -5.86 -12.96 5.42
N PHE A 75 -6.55 -12.06 4.75
CA PHE A 75 -6.46 -11.84 3.32
C PHE A 75 -5.06 -11.37 2.89
N ILE A 76 -4.51 -11.99 1.86
CA ILE A 76 -3.27 -11.55 1.20
C ILE A 76 -3.56 -10.97 -0.18
N ASN A 77 -4.29 -11.71 -1.04
CA ASN A 77 -4.43 -11.37 -2.45
C ASN A 77 -5.74 -11.89 -3.05
N LEU A 78 -6.17 -11.22 -4.10
CA LEU A 78 -7.20 -11.70 -5.03
C LEU A 78 -6.56 -11.81 -6.41
N THR A 79 -6.51 -13.01 -6.95
CA THR A 79 -5.94 -13.27 -8.28
C THR A 79 -6.83 -12.76 -9.41
N ASP A 80 -6.29 -12.68 -10.62
CA ASP A 80 -7.06 -12.23 -11.80
C ASP A 80 -8.24 -13.15 -12.12
N ASP A 81 -8.12 -14.45 -11.83
CA ASP A 81 -9.20 -15.45 -11.97
C ASP A 81 -10.14 -15.53 -10.75
N GLY A 82 -10.04 -14.58 -9.83
CA GLY A 82 -10.95 -14.41 -8.69
C GLY A 82 -10.70 -15.34 -7.50
N LYS A 83 -9.54 -16.04 -7.45
CA LYS A 83 -9.18 -16.85 -6.28
C LYS A 83 -8.67 -15.97 -5.15
N ILE A 84 -9.20 -16.19 -3.97
CA ILE A 84 -8.72 -15.56 -2.73
C ILE A 84 -7.47 -16.30 -2.27
N ILE A 85 -6.45 -15.56 -1.86
CA ILE A 85 -5.29 -16.07 -1.16
C ILE A 85 -5.29 -15.46 0.24
N ALA A 86 -5.21 -16.31 1.27
CA ALA A 86 -5.14 -15.91 2.67
C ALA A 86 -4.08 -16.72 3.43
N THR A 87 -3.59 -16.19 4.52
CA THR A 87 -2.57 -16.83 5.39
C THR A 87 -3.05 -16.88 6.83
N ASN A 88 -2.61 -17.91 7.57
CA ASN A 88 -2.77 -17.95 9.02
C ASN A 88 -1.57 -17.35 9.77
N TYR A 89 -0.60 -16.78 9.05
CA TYR A 89 0.67 -16.27 9.58
C TYR A 89 1.48 -17.27 10.42
N VAL A 90 1.28 -18.56 10.21
CA VAL A 90 2.04 -19.64 10.85
C VAL A 90 2.59 -20.58 9.78
N ASP A 91 1.78 -21.48 9.26
CA ASP A 91 2.23 -22.55 8.38
C ASP A 91 1.23 -22.90 7.27
N LYS A 92 0.18 -22.10 7.07
CA LYS A 92 -0.86 -22.40 6.06
C LYS A 92 -1.18 -21.22 5.16
N LEU A 93 -1.39 -21.53 3.89
CA LEU A 93 -2.06 -20.70 2.90
C LEU A 93 -3.43 -21.31 2.56
N LEU A 94 -4.44 -20.45 2.44
CA LEU A 94 -5.69 -20.76 1.78
C LEU A 94 -5.64 -20.21 0.35
N ILE A 95 -5.94 -21.04 -0.64
CA ILE A 95 -5.99 -20.66 -2.06
C ILE A 95 -7.35 -21.09 -2.60
N GLY A 96 -8.27 -20.13 -2.79
CA GLY A 96 -9.68 -20.45 -2.98
C GLY A 96 -10.22 -21.18 -1.75
N ASN A 97 -10.64 -22.44 -1.93
CA ASN A 97 -11.16 -23.29 -0.85
C ASN A 97 -10.15 -24.38 -0.40
N GLN A 98 -8.90 -24.31 -0.86
CA GLN A 98 -7.90 -25.33 -0.56
C GLN A 98 -6.83 -24.81 0.37
N GLU A 99 -6.64 -25.47 1.50
CA GLU A 99 -5.52 -25.22 2.39
C GLU A 99 -4.24 -25.88 1.86
N LYS A 100 -3.16 -25.16 1.89
CA LYS A 100 -1.81 -25.62 1.58
C LYS A 100 -0.89 -25.38 2.78
N LYS A 101 -0.24 -26.45 3.25
CA LYS A 101 0.83 -26.31 4.23
C LYS A 101 2.07 -25.68 3.60
N VAL A 102 2.67 -24.73 4.29
CA VAL A 102 3.89 -24.00 3.89
C VAL A 102 4.97 -24.19 4.95
N LYS A 103 6.23 -23.90 4.58
CA LYS A 103 7.37 -24.18 5.46
C LYS A 103 7.69 -23.01 6.42
N ASP A 104 7.18 -21.83 6.12
CA ASP A 104 7.43 -20.62 6.88
C ASP A 104 6.25 -19.65 6.73
N VAL A 105 6.24 -18.58 7.51
CA VAL A 105 5.19 -17.56 7.49
C VAL A 105 5.16 -16.84 6.15
N VAL A 106 4.04 -16.95 5.43
CA VAL A 106 3.83 -16.25 4.16
C VAL A 106 3.32 -14.85 4.42
N VAL A 107 3.96 -13.85 3.81
CA VAL A 107 3.58 -12.43 3.92
C VAL A 107 3.02 -11.86 2.61
N ALA A 108 3.34 -12.48 1.48
CA ALA A 108 2.79 -12.10 0.18
C ALA A 108 2.76 -13.32 -0.76
N ALA A 109 1.74 -13.43 -1.60
CA ALA A 109 1.62 -14.53 -2.54
C ALA A 109 0.72 -14.18 -3.72
N THR A 110 0.98 -14.82 -4.86
CA THR A 110 0.07 -14.81 -6.01
C THR A 110 0.15 -16.16 -6.75
N ILE A 111 -0.89 -16.50 -7.48
CA ILE A 111 -0.94 -17.73 -8.27
C ILE A 111 -1.40 -17.42 -9.69
N LYS A 112 -0.74 -18.03 -10.68
CA LYS A 112 -1.17 -17.99 -12.08
C LYS A 112 -0.71 -19.25 -12.81
N ASN A 113 -1.58 -19.82 -13.63
CA ASN A 113 -1.29 -21.00 -14.45
C ASN A 113 -0.69 -22.17 -13.64
N GLY A 114 -1.24 -22.45 -12.45
CA GLY A 114 -0.78 -23.52 -11.58
C GLY A 114 0.56 -23.27 -10.88
N LYS A 115 1.16 -22.09 -11.03
CA LYS A 115 2.38 -21.69 -10.33
C LYS A 115 2.08 -20.69 -9.22
N LEU A 116 2.45 -21.04 -8.00
CA LEU A 116 2.32 -20.22 -6.80
C LEU A 116 3.65 -19.53 -6.50
N ALA A 117 3.65 -18.20 -6.54
CA ALA A 117 4.78 -17.37 -6.15
C ALA A 117 4.56 -16.86 -4.73
N VAL A 118 5.53 -17.08 -3.84
CA VAL A 118 5.43 -16.80 -2.40
C VAL A 118 6.61 -15.96 -1.92
N VAL A 119 6.34 -15.02 -1.03
CA VAL A 119 7.33 -14.31 -0.23
C VAL A 119 7.11 -14.67 1.24
N TYR A 120 8.16 -15.14 1.91
CA TYR A 120 8.13 -15.50 3.31
C TYR A 120 8.65 -14.36 4.21
N SER A 121 8.25 -14.37 5.47
CA SER A 121 8.66 -13.36 6.47
C SER A 121 10.16 -13.31 6.73
N ASN A 122 10.88 -14.41 6.48
CA ASN A 122 12.33 -14.49 6.55
C ASN A 122 13.04 -13.99 5.26
N ASN A 123 12.29 -13.31 4.36
CA ASN A 123 12.77 -12.80 3.09
C ASN A 123 13.19 -13.90 2.08
N THR A 124 12.72 -15.13 2.25
CA THR A 124 12.86 -16.17 1.23
C THR A 124 11.75 -16.00 0.19
N ILE A 125 12.08 -16.19 -1.08
CA ILE A 125 11.10 -16.23 -2.18
C ILE A 125 11.07 -17.64 -2.77
N GLU A 126 9.88 -18.10 -3.15
CA GLU A 126 9.71 -19.47 -3.69
C GLU A 126 8.63 -19.47 -4.79
N LEU A 127 8.90 -20.24 -5.85
CA LEU A 127 7.94 -20.58 -6.89
C LEU A 127 7.62 -22.07 -6.77
N ILE A 128 6.35 -22.40 -6.66
CA ILE A 128 5.87 -23.75 -6.42
C ILE A 128 4.92 -24.18 -7.55
N ASP A 129 5.13 -25.37 -8.11
CA ASP A 129 4.16 -26.02 -8.99
C ASP A 129 3.01 -26.62 -8.14
N MET A 130 1.81 -26.13 -8.31
CA MET A 130 0.65 -26.57 -7.55
C MET A 130 0.11 -27.95 -7.95
N ASN A 131 0.54 -28.49 -9.12
CA ASN A 131 0.05 -29.78 -9.58
C ASN A 131 0.76 -30.96 -8.88
N ASN A 132 2.03 -30.77 -8.52
CA ASN A 132 2.87 -31.83 -7.94
C ASN A 132 3.60 -31.41 -6.66
N ASP A 133 3.30 -30.20 -6.17
CA ASP A 133 3.86 -29.60 -4.96
C ASP A 133 5.41 -29.42 -5.00
N LYS A 134 5.95 -29.31 -6.21
CA LYS A 134 7.39 -29.18 -6.42
C LYS A 134 7.85 -27.73 -6.38
N THR A 135 8.91 -27.46 -5.61
CA THR A 135 9.64 -26.19 -5.71
C THR A 135 10.29 -26.07 -7.08
N LEU A 136 9.91 -25.07 -7.85
CA LEU A 136 10.48 -24.76 -9.18
C LEU A 136 11.65 -23.81 -9.09
N PHE A 137 11.56 -22.83 -8.17
CA PHE A 137 12.60 -21.84 -7.89
C PHE A 137 12.56 -21.48 -6.40
N LYS A 138 13.72 -21.25 -5.81
CA LYS A 138 13.83 -20.78 -4.44
C LYS A 138 15.10 -19.98 -4.25
N GLU A 139 15.00 -18.83 -3.59
CA GLU A 139 16.13 -17.99 -3.24
C GLU A 139 16.02 -17.52 -1.79
N TYR A 140 17.11 -17.67 -1.04
CA TYR A 140 17.25 -17.19 0.32
C TYR A 140 17.95 -15.84 0.30
N LEU A 141 17.23 -14.81 0.71
CA LEU A 141 17.76 -13.45 0.77
C LEU A 141 18.15 -13.09 2.20
N PRO A 142 19.00 -12.07 2.39
CA PRO A 142 19.31 -11.57 3.73
C PRO A 142 18.03 -11.20 4.48
N ILE A 143 17.97 -11.55 5.77
CA ILE A 143 16.84 -11.23 6.63
C ILE A 143 16.73 -9.71 6.72
N SER A 144 15.53 -9.19 6.50
CA SER A 144 15.22 -7.79 6.74
C SER A 144 14.79 -7.60 8.20
N LEU A 145 15.41 -6.64 8.87
CA LEU A 145 15.13 -6.35 10.29
C LEU A 145 13.92 -5.43 10.48
N ALA A 146 13.52 -4.75 9.45
CA ALA A 146 12.46 -3.76 9.53
C ALA A 146 11.63 -3.76 8.26
N ASN A 147 10.36 -3.65 8.45
CA ASN A 147 9.39 -3.69 7.38
C ASN A 147 8.28 -2.68 7.64
N ASP A 148 7.94 -1.99 6.61
CA ASP A 148 6.63 -1.37 6.51
C ASP A 148 5.59 -2.51 6.47
N THR A 149 4.45 -2.31 7.08
CA THR A 149 3.35 -3.30 7.07
C THR A 149 2.74 -3.48 5.69
N ARG A 150 2.96 -2.53 4.78
CA ARG A 150 2.60 -2.62 3.38
C ARG A 150 3.62 -3.51 2.66
N ILE A 151 3.21 -4.66 2.19
CA ILE A 151 4.04 -5.59 1.43
C ILE A 151 3.37 -5.83 0.09
N ALA A 152 4.11 -5.58 -1.00
CA ALA A 152 3.62 -5.86 -2.34
C ALA A 152 3.54 -7.38 -2.60
N ASN A 153 2.55 -7.81 -3.37
CA ASN A 153 2.47 -9.20 -3.82
C ASN A 153 3.34 -9.45 -5.04
N PRO A 154 3.85 -10.69 -5.24
CA PRO A 154 4.46 -11.08 -6.50
C PRO A 154 3.51 -10.87 -7.68
N TYR A 155 4.06 -10.59 -8.85
CA TYR A 155 3.27 -10.29 -10.04
C TYR A 155 3.74 -11.10 -11.25
N PHE A 156 2.79 -11.70 -11.98
CA PHE A 156 3.06 -12.41 -13.23
C PHE A 156 2.90 -11.48 -14.43
N MET A 157 4.01 -11.13 -15.07
CA MET A 157 4.08 -10.29 -16.26
C MET A 157 4.49 -11.12 -17.47
N GLY A 158 3.54 -11.62 -18.25
CA GLY A 158 3.81 -12.53 -19.36
C GLY A 158 4.54 -13.80 -18.87
N ASN A 159 5.75 -14.03 -19.40
CA ASN A 159 6.64 -15.14 -19.03
C ASN A 159 7.59 -14.79 -17.87
N LEU A 160 7.39 -13.68 -17.19
CA LEU A 160 8.20 -13.26 -16.06
C LEU A 160 7.37 -13.25 -14.77
N ILE A 161 8.03 -13.51 -13.67
CA ILE A 161 7.49 -13.40 -12.32
C ILE A 161 8.34 -12.39 -11.58
N LEU A 162 7.71 -11.35 -11.06
CA LEU A 162 8.32 -10.28 -10.30
C LEU A 162 8.14 -10.58 -8.82
N PHE A 163 9.20 -10.88 -8.10
CA PHE A 163 9.16 -11.09 -6.66
C PHE A 163 9.62 -9.81 -5.94
N PRO A 164 8.71 -9.11 -5.25
CA PRO A 164 9.09 -8.05 -4.33
C PRO A 164 9.73 -8.68 -3.09
N THR A 165 10.80 -8.06 -2.58
CA THR A 165 11.51 -8.57 -1.41
C THR A 165 11.36 -7.64 -0.22
N LEU A 166 11.66 -8.16 0.98
CA LEU A 166 11.61 -7.39 2.22
C LEU A 166 12.86 -6.53 2.45
N ASN A 167 13.84 -6.62 1.56
CA ASN A 167 15.09 -5.83 1.60
C ASN A 167 15.28 -4.96 0.34
N GLY A 168 14.19 -4.42 -0.20
CA GLY A 168 14.22 -3.39 -1.23
C GLY A 168 14.70 -3.82 -2.62
N LYS A 169 14.45 -5.08 -3.00
CA LYS A 169 14.79 -5.60 -4.32
C LYS A 169 13.57 -6.16 -5.04
N VAL A 170 13.65 -6.23 -6.36
CA VAL A 170 12.75 -7.04 -7.18
C VAL A 170 13.56 -8.09 -7.88
N ILE A 171 13.27 -9.36 -7.60
CA ILE A 171 13.87 -10.51 -8.29
C ILE A 171 12.95 -10.90 -9.44
N ILE A 172 13.48 -10.90 -10.65
CA ILE A 172 12.75 -11.29 -11.85
C ILE A 172 13.12 -12.73 -12.19
N VAL A 173 12.13 -13.60 -12.21
CA VAL A 173 12.28 -15.03 -12.51
C VAL A 173 11.53 -15.35 -13.80
N SER A 174 12.13 -16.14 -14.67
CA SER A 174 11.46 -16.67 -15.85
C SER A 174 10.44 -17.74 -15.45
N ALA A 175 9.20 -17.58 -15.87
CA ALA A 175 8.15 -18.58 -15.67
C ALA A 175 8.31 -19.80 -16.62
N VAL A 176 9.23 -19.76 -17.59
CA VAL A 176 9.46 -20.82 -18.57
C VAL A 176 10.48 -21.82 -18.06
N ASN A 177 11.69 -21.34 -17.73
CA ASN A 177 12.80 -22.17 -17.26
C ASN A 177 12.99 -22.15 -15.73
N ASN A 178 12.21 -21.31 -15.01
CA ASN A 178 12.23 -21.19 -13.56
C ASN A 178 13.62 -20.75 -13.01
N GLU A 179 14.28 -19.84 -13.71
CA GLU A 179 15.59 -19.29 -13.33
C GLU A 179 15.51 -17.79 -13.10
N SER A 180 16.35 -17.26 -12.22
CA SER A 180 16.50 -15.83 -12.03
C SER A 180 17.07 -15.18 -13.28
N VAL A 181 16.38 -14.16 -13.79
CA VAL A 181 16.76 -13.40 -14.99
C VAL A 181 17.49 -12.12 -14.62
N LYS A 182 16.98 -11.43 -13.59
CA LYS A 182 17.48 -10.12 -13.18
C LYS A 182 17.14 -9.86 -11.71
N ASN A 183 18.06 -9.16 -11.05
CA ASN A 183 17.88 -8.64 -9.70
C ASN A 183 18.00 -7.11 -9.77
N ILE A 184 16.98 -6.40 -9.31
CA ILE A 184 16.90 -4.94 -9.33
C ILE A 184 16.87 -4.43 -7.91
N ALA A 185 17.93 -3.74 -7.48
CA ALA A 185 17.94 -3.03 -6.22
C ALA A 185 17.15 -1.71 -6.38
N VAL A 186 16.09 -1.57 -5.60
CA VAL A 186 15.23 -0.37 -5.60
C VAL A 186 15.79 0.65 -4.61
N ASP A 187 16.11 0.21 -3.41
CA ASP A 187 16.60 1.07 -2.34
C ASP A 187 17.56 0.30 -1.43
N PRO A 188 18.80 0.02 -1.90
CA PRO A 188 19.73 -0.85 -1.19
C PRO A 188 20.35 -0.20 0.06
N ASP A 189 20.28 1.13 0.17
CA ASP A 189 21.01 1.89 1.18
C ASP A 189 20.20 2.15 2.45
N ASN A 190 18.91 1.80 2.45
CA ASN A 190 18.00 1.97 3.59
C ASN A 190 17.72 0.66 4.29
N GLU A 191 17.64 0.69 5.63
CA GLU A 191 17.29 -0.47 6.45
C GLU A 191 15.79 -0.81 6.39
N PHE A 192 14.94 0.21 6.18
CA PHE A 192 13.46 0.12 6.11
C PHE A 192 13.00 0.24 4.66
N ASN A 193 13.26 -0.77 3.86
CA ASN A 193 13.17 -0.65 2.40
C ASN A 193 12.37 -1.76 1.70
N ASN A 194 11.53 -2.53 2.41
CA ASN A 194 10.70 -3.52 1.73
C ASN A 194 9.85 -2.88 0.61
N ILE A 195 9.58 -3.65 -0.42
CA ILE A 195 8.74 -3.20 -1.53
C ILE A 195 7.29 -3.10 -1.06
N ILE A 196 6.77 -1.85 -1.02
CA ILE A 196 5.40 -1.55 -0.57
C ILE A 196 4.40 -1.48 -1.72
N SER A 197 4.88 -1.28 -2.95
CA SER A 197 4.04 -1.18 -4.15
C SER A 197 4.78 -1.73 -5.36
N LEU A 198 4.08 -2.49 -6.18
CA LEU A 198 4.55 -3.05 -7.43
C LEU A 198 3.38 -3.04 -8.42
N ASN A 199 3.47 -2.21 -9.45
CA ASN A 199 2.45 -2.04 -10.46
C ASN A 199 3.06 -2.02 -11.85
N VAL A 200 2.34 -2.53 -12.83
CA VAL A 200 2.71 -2.49 -14.24
C VAL A 200 1.79 -1.55 -14.99
N ILE A 201 2.37 -0.62 -15.74
CA ILE A 201 1.67 0.22 -16.70
C ILE A 201 1.79 -0.46 -18.07
N ASP A 202 0.73 -1.14 -18.47
CA ASP A 202 0.72 -1.99 -19.67
C ASP A 202 0.96 -1.21 -20.97
N SER A 203 0.44 0.00 -21.07
CA SER A 203 0.58 0.87 -22.27
C SER A 203 2.04 1.15 -22.63
N SER A 204 2.90 1.32 -21.63
CA SER A 204 4.33 1.62 -21.78
C SER A 204 5.24 0.45 -21.39
N GLN A 205 4.69 -0.69 -20.96
CA GLN A 205 5.43 -1.84 -20.41
C GLN A 205 6.39 -1.40 -19.29
N THR A 206 5.92 -0.47 -18.45
CA THR A 206 6.73 0.12 -17.40
C THR A 206 6.33 -0.46 -16.04
N LEU A 207 7.29 -0.95 -15.29
CA LEU A 207 7.11 -1.40 -13.92
C LEU A 207 7.38 -0.23 -12.97
N ILE A 208 6.39 0.13 -12.15
CA ILE A 208 6.51 1.10 -11.07
C ILE A 208 6.65 0.35 -9.75
N VAL A 209 7.77 0.55 -9.09
CA VAL A 209 8.10 -0.08 -7.80
C VAL A 209 8.39 0.99 -6.78
N ALA A 210 7.92 0.80 -5.56
CA ALA A 210 8.20 1.73 -4.46
C ALA A 210 8.60 1.00 -3.18
N THR A 211 9.54 1.60 -2.47
CA THR A 211 9.82 1.42 -1.04
C THR A 211 9.20 2.60 -0.27
N PRO A 212 9.25 2.65 1.06
CA PRO A 212 8.78 3.83 1.80
C PRO A 212 9.48 5.15 1.41
N ASN A 213 10.71 5.09 0.88
CA ASN A 213 11.55 6.27 0.65
C ASN A 213 11.94 6.48 -0.82
N LYS A 214 11.64 5.55 -1.71
CA LYS A 214 12.07 5.63 -3.11
C LYS A 214 11.04 5.04 -4.06
N ILE A 215 10.90 5.65 -5.23
CA ILE A 215 10.13 5.11 -6.37
C ILE A 215 11.10 4.85 -7.51
N VAL A 216 10.95 3.70 -8.14
CA VAL A 216 11.72 3.31 -9.34
C VAL A 216 10.75 2.98 -10.47
N SER A 217 11.01 3.55 -11.62
CA SER A 217 10.37 3.23 -12.90
C SER A 217 11.32 2.40 -13.74
N ILE A 218 10.88 1.23 -14.15
CA ILE A 218 11.68 0.28 -14.93
C ILE A 218 10.95 0.04 -16.24
N SER A 219 11.48 0.58 -17.31
CA SER A 219 11.00 0.36 -18.67
C SER A 219 11.98 -0.52 -19.46
N PRO A 220 11.60 -1.00 -20.66
CA PRO A 220 12.55 -1.70 -21.55
C PRO A 220 13.77 -0.86 -21.96
N LYS A 221 13.66 0.48 -21.86
CA LYS A 221 14.70 1.41 -22.32
C LYS A 221 15.62 1.86 -21.19
N GLU A 222 15.05 2.13 -20.00
CA GLU A 222 15.77 2.78 -18.91
C GLU A 222 15.20 2.43 -17.54
N VAL A 223 16.00 2.69 -16.51
CA VAL A 223 15.61 2.62 -15.09
C VAL A 223 15.79 4.00 -14.50
N LEU A 224 14.70 4.59 -14.02
CA LEU A 224 14.67 5.91 -13.40
C LEU A 224 14.29 5.77 -11.93
N SER A 225 14.80 6.64 -11.07
CA SER A 225 14.45 6.64 -9.65
C SER A 225 14.26 8.05 -9.12
N LYS A 226 13.38 8.19 -8.12
CA LYS A 226 13.20 9.41 -7.33
C LYS A 226 12.99 9.07 -5.86
N GLU A 227 13.52 9.92 -5.01
CA GLU A 227 13.36 9.82 -3.56
C GLU A 227 12.13 10.62 -3.11
N TYR A 228 11.27 9.97 -2.34
CA TYR A 228 10.09 10.55 -1.70
C TYR A 228 9.80 9.77 -0.41
N ASP A 229 9.55 10.48 0.67
CA ASP A 229 9.02 9.87 1.90
C ASP A 229 7.53 9.59 1.75
N LEU A 230 7.19 8.37 1.36
CA LEU A 230 5.85 7.99 0.93
C LEU A 230 4.90 7.66 2.08
N ARG A 231 3.76 8.32 2.09
CA ARG A 231 2.58 7.89 2.85
C ARG A 231 1.74 6.90 2.08
N ASP A 232 1.47 7.21 0.82
CA ASP A 232 0.71 6.33 -0.05
C ASP A 232 1.09 6.52 -1.51
N ILE A 233 0.82 5.50 -2.33
CA ILE A 233 1.06 5.50 -3.77
C ILE A 233 -0.04 4.72 -4.48
N ILE A 234 -0.58 5.28 -5.54
CA ILE A 234 -1.49 4.60 -6.45
C ILE A 234 -1.05 4.83 -7.89
N VAL A 235 -1.29 3.84 -8.73
CA VAL A 235 -1.09 3.93 -10.18
C VAL A 235 -2.46 3.87 -10.84
N ASN A 236 -2.77 4.86 -11.67
CA ASN A 236 -3.99 4.88 -12.46
C ASN A 236 -3.69 5.22 -13.91
N LYS A 237 -3.99 4.29 -14.82
CA LYS A 237 -3.59 4.37 -16.24
C LYS A 237 -2.08 4.63 -16.34
N ASP A 238 -1.68 5.73 -16.98
CA ASP A 238 -0.29 6.10 -17.25
C ASP A 238 0.31 7.04 -16.20
N ASN A 239 -0.41 7.30 -15.10
CA ASN A 239 0.02 8.23 -14.06
C ASN A 239 0.24 7.54 -12.73
N VAL A 240 1.21 8.05 -11.99
CA VAL A 240 1.50 7.68 -10.62
C VAL A 240 1.11 8.86 -9.72
N TYR A 241 0.29 8.59 -8.70
CA TYR A 241 -0.10 9.58 -7.70
C TYR A 241 0.49 9.16 -6.36
N ILE A 242 1.12 10.10 -5.68
CA ILE A 242 1.75 9.87 -4.39
C ILE A 242 1.29 10.89 -3.35
N ALA A 243 1.20 10.44 -2.12
CA ALA A 243 1.14 11.28 -0.94
C ALA A 243 2.45 11.14 -0.16
N THR A 244 3.03 12.25 0.27
CA THR A 244 4.27 12.26 1.05
C THR A 244 4.01 12.51 2.54
N ILE A 245 4.99 12.16 3.38
CA ILE A 245 4.92 12.35 4.84
C ILE A 245 4.72 13.82 5.22
N ASP A 246 5.26 14.74 4.42
CA ASP A 246 5.18 16.18 4.63
C ASP A 246 3.92 16.83 4.02
N GLY A 247 2.95 16.01 3.57
CA GLY A 247 1.63 16.45 3.10
C GLY A 247 1.60 16.99 1.67
N GLN A 248 2.47 16.51 0.78
CA GLN A 248 2.35 16.77 -0.65
C GLN A 248 1.51 15.69 -1.33
N LEU A 249 0.67 16.11 -2.26
CA LEU A 249 0.04 15.26 -3.28
C LEU A 249 0.70 15.56 -4.61
N ILE A 250 1.26 14.55 -5.26
CA ILE A 250 2.06 14.71 -6.48
C ILE A 250 1.56 13.76 -7.56
N LYS A 251 1.43 14.28 -8.77
CA LYS A 251 1.16 13.50 -9.98
C LYS A 251 2.42 13.37 -10.79
N LEU A 252 2.80 12.14 -11.12
CA LEU A 252 3.98 11.80 -11.91
C LEU A 252 3.55 11.06 -13.18
N THR A 253 4.37 11.16 -14.24
CA THR A 253 4.28 10.27 -15.41
C THR A 253 4.84 8.89 -15.07
N ALA A 254 4.70 7.92 -15.98
CA ALA A 254 5.37 6.62 -15.89
C ALA A 254 6.91 6.73 -15.80
N ASN A 255 7.50 7.80 -16.35
CA ASN A 255 8.94 8.09 -16.26
C ASN A 255 9.31 8.91 -15.02
N LEU A 256 8.41 9.01 -14.05
CA LEU A 256 8.56 9.77 -12.79
C LEU A 256 8.77 11.29 -12.99
N GLU A 257 8.42 11.84 -14.13
CA GLU A 257 8.39 13.30 -14.30
C GLU A 257 7.23 13.91 -13.51
N GLU A 258 7.50 14.96 -12.74
CA GLU A 258 6.48 15.67 -12.00
C GLU A 258 5.59 16.48 -12.95
N VAL A 259 4.32 16.08 -13.04
CA VAL A 259 3.31 16.76 -13.85
C VAL A 259 2.69 17.91 -13.08
N ALA A 260 2.34 17.65 -11.82
CA ALA A 260 1.71 18.62 -10.93
C ALA A 260 1.86 18.21 -9.47
N LYS A 261 1.78 19.20 -8.58
CA LYS A 261 1.76 18.97 -7.13
C LYS A 261 0.95 20.01 -6.37
N LYS A 262 0.43 19.58 -5.21
CA LYS A 262 -0.15 20.47 -4.19
C LYS A 262 0.40 20.11 -2.82
N LYS A 263 0.57 21.12 -1.97
CA LYS A 263 1.08 20.99 -0.61
C LYS A 263 -0.01 21.35 0.39
N TYR A 264 -0.36 20.41 1.24
CA TYR A 264 -1.26 20.61 2.38
C TYR A 264 -0.42 20.60 3.66
N LYS A 265 -0.06 21.77 4.12
CA LYS A 265 0.90 21.94 5.22
C LYS A 265 0.42 21.24 6.48
N TYR A 266 1.25 20.35 7.04
CA TYR A 266 0.97 19.49 8.20
C TYR A 266 -0.07 18.39 7.99
N ALA A 267 -0.62 18.23 6.79
CA ALA A 267 -1.53 17.13 6.50
C ALA A 267 -0.83 15.78 6.62
N LYS A 268 -1.51 14.84 7.26
CA LYS A 268 -1.10 13.43 7.35
C LYS A 268 -2.09 12.60 6.55
N ILE A 269 -1.68 12.16 5.39
CA ILE A 269 -2.55 11.38 4.50
C ILE A 269 -2.58 9.92 4.96
N HIS A 270 -3.77 9.37 5.13
CA HIS A 270 -4.02 7.96 5.46
C HIS A 270 -4.12 7.09 4.22
N ALA A 271 -4.89 7.54 3.24
CA ALA A 271 -5.17 6.77 2.05
C ALA A 271 -5.41 7.67 0.83
N LEU A 272 -5.06 7.17 -0.34
CA LEU A 272 -5.38 7.76 -1.64
C LEU A 272 -6.40 6.89 -2.38
N ALA A 273 -7.34 7.54 -3.05
CA ALA A 273 -8.21 6.93 -4.04
C ALA A 273 -8.26 7.79 -5.30
N PHE A 274 -8.58 7.18 -6.43
CA PHE A 274 -8.73 7.89 -7.69
C PHE A 274 -9.97 7.39 -8.43
N THR A 275 -10.78 8.35 -8.87
CA THR A 275 -11.88 8.14 -9.80
C THR A 275 -11.64 9.00 -11.05
N ASP A 276 -12.38 10.08 -11.22
CA ASP A 276 -12.08 11.13 -12.20
C ASP A 276 -11.17 12.22 -11.62
N SER A 277 -11.02 12.23 -10.28
CA SER A 277 -10.13 13.10 -9.51
C SER A 277 -9.41 12.32 -8.41
N LEU A 278 -8.37 12.92 -7.85
CA LEU A 278 -7.62 12.35 -6.73
C LEU A 278 -8.30 12.71 -5.42
N TYR A 279 -8.52 11.70 -4.58
CA TYR A 279 -9.01 11.85 -3.22
C TYR A 279 -7.93 11.42 -2.23
N ALA A 280 -7.77 12.21 -1.16
CA ALA A 280 -6.86 11.92 -0.07
C ALA A 280 -7.58 12.07 1.27
N VAL A 281 -7.54 11.03 2.09
CA VAL A 281 -8.07 11.10 3.46
C VAL A 281 -7.00 11.62 4.40
N GLU A 282 -7.32 12.67 5.14
CA GLU A 282 -6.41 13.35 6.04
C GLU A 282 -6.78 13.06 7.52
N SER A 283 -5.77 12.90 8.37
CA SER A 283 -5.88 12.38 9.75
C SER A 283 -6.71 13.22 10.71
N GLN A 284 -6.94 14.49 10.44
CA GLN A 284 -7.79 15.36 11.26
C GLN A 284 -9.28 15.29 10.88
N GLY A 285 -9.63 14.38 9.96
CA GLY A 285 -11.02 14.19 9.54
C GLY A 285 -11.41 15.01 8.33
N PHE A 286 -10.50 15.14 7.36
CA PHE A 286 -10.79 15.81 6.11
C PHE A 286 -10.65 14.86 4.92
N LEU A 287 -11.49 15.08 3.92
CA LEU A 287 -11.37 14.48 2.59
C LEU A 287 -10.95 15.57 1.61
N ILE A 288 -9.73 15.47 1.12
CA ILE A 288 -9.18 16.40 0.12
C ILE A 288 -9.46 15.81 -1.26
N ASN A 289 -10.13 16.57 -2.12
CA ASN A 289 -10.36 16.25 -3.52
C ASN A 289 -9.50 17.16 -4.39
N VAL A 290 -8.75 16.60 -5.33
CA VAL A 290 -7.92 17.36 -6.28
C VAL A 290 -8.28 16.94 -7.69
N SER A 291 -8.64 17.90 -8.53
CA SER A 291 -8.94 17.66 -9.94
C SER A 291 -7.77 16.95 -10.65
N ASN A 292 -8.05 16.15 -11.68
CA ASN A 292 -7.02 15.38 -12.37
C ASN A 292 -5.90 16.26 -13.00
N ASP A 293 -6.20 17.51 -13.33
CA ASP A 293 -5.22 18.49 -13.81
C ASP A 293 -4.52 19.29 -12.68
N PHE A 294 -4.88 19.02 -11.43
CA PHE A 294 -4.35 19.67 -10.21
C PHE A 294 -4.57 21.18 -10.13
N LYS A 295 -5.48 21.74 -10.95
CA LYS A 295 -5.77 23.17 -10.92
C LYS A 295 -6.74 23.54 -9.81
N GLN A 296 -7.71 22.67 -9.54
CA GLN A 296 -8.75 22.88 -8.55
C GLN A 296 -8.63 21.84 -7.44
N ASP A 297 -8.96 22.24 -6.23
CA ASP A 297 -9.12 21.35 -5.09
C ASP A 297 -10.24 21.85 -4.18
N ALA A 298 -10.77 20.92 -3.40
CA ALA A 298 -11.76 21.18 -2.36
C ALA A 298 -11.44 20.30 -1.16
N VAL A 299 -11.72 20.81 0.02
CA VAL A 299 -11.58 20.10 1.28
C VAL A 299 -12.95 19.96 1.91
N TYR A 300 -13.31 18.77 2.31
CA TYR A 300 -14.61 18.44 2.92
C TYR A 300 -14.42 17.87 4.31
N ASP A 301 -15.38 18.11 5.21
CA ASP A 301 -15.43 17.39 6.47
C ASP A 301 -15.67 15.90 6.25
N PHE A 302 -14.80 15.09 6.83
CA PHE A 302 -14.83 13.64 6.74
C PHE A 302 -14.53 13.02 8.10
N SER A 303 -15.53 13.05 8.98
CA SER A 303 -15.38 12.55 10.35
C SER A 303 -15.24 11.03 10.40
N PHE A 304 -14.15 10.56 10.99
CA PHE A 304 -13.86 9.15 11.26
C PHE A 304 -13.02 9.01 12.53
N ASP A 305 -12.99 7.80 13.10
CA ASP A 305 -12.09 7.46 14.19
C ASP A 305 -10.72 7.09 13.61
N ASN A 306 -9.71 7.90 13.89
CA ASN A 306 -8.36 7.73 13.35
C ASN A 306 -7.53 6.66 14.09
N GLU A 307 -8.06 6.07 15.16
CA GLU A 307 -7.47 4.92 15.83
C GLU A 307 -7.86 3.60 15.14
N GLU A 308 -8.96 3.59 14.38
CA GLU A 308 -9.38 2.44 13.60
C GLU A 308 -8.68 2.39 12.23
N ARG A 309 -8.64 1.17 11.68
CA ARG A 309 -8.05 0.93 10.36
C ARG A 309 -8.92 1.51 9.25
N MET A 310 -8.25 2.03 8.24
CA MET A 310 -8.88 2.58 7.04
C MET A 310 -8.17 2.08 5.79
N ILE A 311 -8.93 1.78 4.74
CA ILE A 311 -8.38 1.39 3.45
C ILE A 311 -9.19 2.00 2.30
N ALA A 312 -8.50 2.45 1.26
CA ALA A 312 -9.10 2.87 -0.01
C ALA A 312 -8.83 1.82 -1.08
N ILE A 313 -9.89 1.32 -1.74
CA ILE A 313 -9.81 0.33 -2.81
C ILE A 313 -10.75 0.74 -3.94
N GLY A 314 -10.19 0.96 -5.12
CA GLY A 314 -10.97 1.47 -6.26
C GLY A 314 -11.57 2.83 -5.94
N ASN A 315 -12.88 2.94 -6.08
CA ASN A 315 -13.63 4.16 -5.77
C ASN A 315 -14.29 4.15 -4.38
N ARG A 316 -13.85 3.28 -3.46
CA ARG A 316 -14.42 3.18 -2.12
C ARG A 316 -13.38 3.41 -1.04
N ILE A 317 -13.82 4.05 0.06
CA ILE A 317 -13.05 4.21 1.29
C ILE A 317 -13.81 3.50 2.41
N TYR A 318 -13.15 2.52 3.05
CA TYR A 318 -13.70 1.70 4.12
C TYR A 318 -13.08 2.13 5.45
N TYR A 319 -13.92 2.41 6.46
CA TYR A 319 -13.51 2.94 7.76
C TYR A 319 -14.62 2.78 8.80
N ASN A 320 -14.29 2.63 10.07
CA ASN A 320 -15.24 2.66 11.19
C ASN A 320 -16.53 1.84 10.97
N SER A 321 -16.43 0.62 10.50
CA SER A 321 -17.56 -0.25 10.12
C SER A 321 -18.52 0.36 9.08
N LYS A 322 -18.00 1.24 8.23
CA LYS A 322 -18.70 1.91 7.13
C LYS A 322 -17.81 2.00 5.90
N TYR A 323 -18.44 2.26 4.78
CA TYR A 323 -17.71 2.71 3.60
C TYR A 323 -18.46 3.81 2.87
N ILE A 324 -17.72 4.57 2.10
CA ILE A 324 -18.26 5.55 1.16
C ILE A 324 -17.86 5.14 -0.25
N THR A 325 -18.72 5.46 -1.20
CA THR A 325 -18.41 5.40 -2.62
C THR A 325 -18.16 6.82 -3.11
N LEU A 326 -16.97 7.02 -3.69
CA LEU A 326 -16.55 8.28 -4.30
C LEU A 326 -17.23 8.46 -5.66
N PRO A 327 -17.60 9.69 -6.03
CA PRO A 327 -18.22 9.99 -7.30
C PRO A 327 -17.29 9.77 -8.50
#